data_7ee3746f6c0ab3e843c9a1b05b2bfba0
#
_entry.id   7ee3746f6c0ab3e843c9a1b05b2bfba0
#
_cell.length_a   1.000
_cell.length_b   1.000
_cell.length_c   1.000
_cell.angle_alpha   90.00
_cell.angle_beta   90.00
_cell.angle_gamma   90.00
#
_symmetry.space_group_name_H-M   'P 1'
#
loop_
_entity.id
_entity.type
_entity.pdbx_description
1 polymer ?
#
loop_
_entity_poly.entity_id
_entity_poly.type
_entity_poly.pdbx_seq_one_letter_code
_entity_poly.pdbx_strand_id
1 'polypeptide(L)'
;MERRALFCSFLAVAWLAAPAPRADAHHGTLVSYDRDQQWTREAVVTRFNYANPHPQIFFDVVDEGGNVVHWSGELLPNPAGLLRVGWTKARSLKALAPGTKINITIAPARAGGVVGLVLRIRNLEGADIVSDSVPYPEAAPAPPP
;
A
#
# COMPACT_ATOMS: atom_id res chain seq x y z
N MET A 1 -1.34 -64.59 14.64
CA MET A 1 -0.96 -63.59 13.58
C MET A 1 -1.62 -62.23 13.78
N GLU A 2 -1.65 -61.61 14.97
CA GLU A 2 -2.44 -60.37 15.20
C GLU A 2 -1.69 -59.26 15.96
N ARG A 3 -0.37 -59.30 16.02
CA ARG A 3 0.42 -58.30 16.76
C ARG A 3 1.15 -57.27 15.89
N ARG A 4 1.03 -57.35 14.55
CA ARG A 4 1.71 -56.42 13.62
C ARG A 4 0.86 -55.26 13.11
N ALA A 5 -0.44 -55.28 13.28
CA ALA A 5 -1.35 -54.22 12.79
C ALA A 5 -1.50 -53.02 13.73
N LEU A 6 -1.18 -53.17 15.01
CA LEU A 6 -1.35 -52.10 16.02
C LEU A 6 -0.20 -51.07 16.06
N PHE A 7 0.97 -51.38 15.51
CA PHE A 7 2.13 -50.49 15.57
C PHE A 7 2.12 -49.40 14.46
N CYS A 8 1.42 -49.62 13.35
CA CYS A 8 1.35 -48.65 12.26
C CYS A 8 0.34 -47.51 12.51
N SER A 9 -0.65 -47.75 13.38
CA SER A 9 -1.70 -46.72 13.63
C SER A 9 -1.25 -45.61 14.61
N PHE A 10 -0.25 -45.86 15.45
CA PHE A 10 0.26 -44.86 16.38
C PHE A 10 1.24 -43.86 15.77
N LEU A 11 1.91 -44.23 14.67
CA LEU A 11 2.85 -43.34 13.98
C LEU A 11 2.14 -42.26 13.11
N ALA A 12 0.93 -42.53 12.69
CA ALA A 12 0.16 -41.57 11.85
C ALA A 12 -0.47 -40.42 12.65
N VAL A 13 -0.74 -40.62 13.94
CA VAL A 13 -1.35 -39.60 14.82
C VAL A 13 -0.32 -38.61 15.37
N ALA A 14 0.94 -39.02 15.52
CA ALA A 14 2.02 -38.18 16.05
C ALA A 14 2.44 -37.05 15.07
N TRP A 15 2.13 -37.17 13.78
CA TRP A 15 2.49 -36.16 12.76
C TRP A 15 1.50 -35.00 12.69
N LEU A 16 0.30 -35.15 13.26
CA LEU A 16 -0.74 -34.08 13.28
C LEU A 16 -0.59 -33.09 14.45
N ALA A 17 0.34 -33.36 15.39
CA ALA A 17 0.58 -32.53 16.57
C ALA A 17 1.84 -31.64 16.45
N ALA A 18 2.48 -31.58 15.30
CA ALA A 18 3.57 -30.62 15.09
C ALA A 18 3.00 -29.19 15.12
N PRO A 19 3.49 -28.30 16.01
CA PRO A 19 3.07 -26.91 16.01
C PRO A 19 3.42 -26.32 14.64
N ALA A 20 2.39 -25.88 13.90
CA ALA A 20 2.62 -25.14 12.67
C ALA A 20 3.46 -23.89 13.00
N PRO A 21 4.53 -23.60 12.26
CA PRO A 21 5.29 -22.38 12.48
C PRO A 21 4.32 -21.20 12.33
N ARG A 22 4.26 -20.36 13.36
CA ARG A 22 3.53 -19.11 13.29
C ARG A 22 4.21 -18.29 12.20
N ALA A 23 3.54 -18.09 11.07
CA ALA A 23 3.94 -17.12 10.09
C ALA A 23 3.66 -15.73 10.71
N ASP A 24 4.70 -15.08 11.23
CA ASP A 24 4.63 -13.67 11.63
C ASP A 24 4.53 -12.80 10.37
N ALA A 25 3.30 -12.59 9.92
CA ALA A 25 3.00 -11.79 8.73
C ALA A 25 3.06 -10.26 8.97
N HIS A 26 3.45 -9.80 10.16
CA HIS A 26 3.34 -8.39 10.55
C HIS A 26 4.60 -7.52 10.40
N HIS A 27 5.72 -8.06 9.96
CA HIS A 27 6.97 -7.29 9.85
C HIS A 27 7.43 -6.97 8.43
N GLY A 28 6.59 -7.22 7.40
CA GLY A 28 7.01 -7.22 5.99
C GLY A 28 7.07 -5.86 5.30
N THR A 29 6.15 -4.94 5.57
CA THR A 29 5.94 -3.77 4.68
C THR A 29 7.14 -2.81 4.67
N LEU A 30 7.69 -2.43 5.83
CA LEU A 30 8.80 -1.47 5.88
C LEU A 30 10.15 -2.07 5.46
N VAL A 31 10.36 -3.39 5.67
CA VAL A 31 11.60 -4.09 5.30
C VAL A 31 11.66 -4.37 3.81
N SER A 32 10.51 -4.45 3.14
CA SER A 32 10.39 -4.79 1.73
C SER A 32 10.76 -3.65 0.78
N TYR A 33 10.83 -2.39 1.29
CA TYR A 33 11.06 -1.21 0.47
C TYR A 33 12.35 -0.49 0.83
N ASP A 34 13.03 0.06 -0.18
CA ASP A 34 14.30 0.78 -0.03
C ASP A 34 14.08 2.29 0.08
N ARG A 35 14.04 2.80 1.31
CA ARG A 35 13.87 4.23 1.56
C ARG A 35 15.09 5.07 1.23
N ASP A 36 16.27 4.47 1.14
CA ASP A 36 17.50 5.16 0.75
C ASP A 36 17.54 5.42 -0.77
N GLN A 37 16.77 4.64 -1.53
CA GLN A 37 16.60 4.78 -2.99
C GLN A 37 15.27 5.48 -3.36
N GLN A 38 14.70 6.25 -2.44
CA GLN A 38 13.47 7.00 -2.73
C GLN A 38 13.67 8.02 -3.84
N TRP A 39 12.64 8.23 -4.63
CA TRP A 39 12.60 9.23 -5.68
C TRP A 39 11.25 9.95 -5.72
N THR A 40 11.23 11.17 -6.28
CA THR A 40 10.03 11.95 -6.53
C THR A 40 9.93 12.26 -8.01
N ARG A 41 8.77 12.01 -8.63
CA ARG A 41 8.52 12.32 -10.05
C ARG A 41 7.09 12.80 -10.24
N GLU A 42 6.88 13.58 -11.32
CA GLU A 42 5.54 13.79 -11.85
C GLU A 42 5.00 12.47 -12.40
N ALA A 43 3.73 12.21 -12.14
CA ALA A 43 3.05 10.98 -12.54
C ALA A 43 1.61 11.27 -12.95
N VAL A 44 1.04 10.37 -13.75
CA VAL A 44 -0.38 10.39 -14.10
C VAL A 44 -1.06 9.19 -13.45
N VAL A 45 -2.07 9.44 -12.63
CA VAL A 45 -2.85 8.37 -11.98
C VAL A 45 -3.62 7.59 -13.04
N THR A 46 -3.48 6.27 -13.03
CA THR A 46 -4.27 5.35 -13.88
C THR A 46 -5.39 4.68 -13.10
N ARG A 47 -5.17 4.42 -11.79
CA ARG A 47 -6.19 3.84 -10.90
C ARG A 47 -5.83 4.09 -9.44
N PHE A 48 -6.84 4.28 -8.60
CA PHE A 48 -6.70 4.29 -7.15
C PHE A 48 -7.70 3.33 -6.50
N ASN A 49 -7.20 2.42 -5.66
CA ASN A 49 -7.99 1.47 -4.89
C ASN A 49 -7.99 1.89 -3.41
N TYR A 50 -9.12 2.37 -2.92
CA TYR A 50 -9.31 2.65 -1.50
C TYR A 50 -9.73 1.37 -0.77
N ALA A 51 -8.76 0.56 -0.35
CA ALA A 51 -8.96 -0.78 0.17
C ALA A 51 -8.19 -1.04 1.47
N ASN A 52 -8.64 -2.02 2.26
CA ASN A 52 -7.93 -2.55 3.42
C ASN A 52 -6.97 -3.68 2.99
N PRO A 53 -5.85 -3.89 3.69
CA PRO A 53 -5.34 -3.09 4.81
C PRO A 53 -4.74 -1.75 4.39
N HIS A 54 -4.28 -1.63 3.15
CA HIS A 54 -3.63 -0.45 2.60
C HIS A 54 -4.22 -0.07 1.24
N PRO A 55 -4.52 1.23 1.02
CA PRO A 55 -4.87 1.70 -0.31
C PRO A 55 -3.71 1.51 -1.30
N GLN A 56 -4.05 1.35 -2.57
CA GLN A 56 -3.09 1.17 -3.65
C GLN A 56 -3.33 2.19 -4.75
N ILE A 57 -2.25 2.78 -5.27
CA ILE A 57 -2.27 3.66 -6.43
C ILE A 57 -1.53 3.01 -7.59
N PHE A 58 -2.08 3.16 -8.79
CA PHE A 58 -1.44 2.79 -10.05
C PHE A 58 -1.26 4.07 -10.85
N PHE A 59 -0.08 4.24 -11.42
CA PHE A 59 0.29 5.48 -12.07
C PHE A 59 1.38 5.27 -13.12
N ASP A 60 1.44 6.19 -14.06
CA ASP A 60 2.43 6.22 -15.11
C ASP A 60 3.44 7.31 -14.84
N VAL A 61 4.73 6.99 -15.04
CA VAL A 61 5.82 7.95 -15.08
C VAL A 61 6.54 7.86 -16.42
N VAL A 62 7.14 8.95 -16.85
CA VAL A 62 8.03 8.96 -18.03
C VAL A 62 9.46 8.76 -17.53
N ASP A 63 10.16 7.77 -18.07
CA ASP A 63 11.56 7.52 -17.77
C ASP A 63 12.49 8.52 -18.49
N GLU A 64 13.79 8.40 -18.25
CA GLU A 64 14.80 9.26 -18.89
C GLU A 64 14.91 9.06 -20.41
N GLY A 65 14.45 7.92 -20.90
CA GLY A 65 14.37 7.60 -22.33
C GLY A 65 13.09 8.07 -23.00
N GLY A 66 12.15 8.69 -22.25
CA GLY A 66 10.86 9.14 -22.75
C GLY A 66 9.80 8.04 -22.82
N ASN A 67 10.06 6.85 -22.26
CA ASN A 67 9.10 5.75 -22.27
C ASN A 67 8.16 5.86 -21.07
N VAL A 68 6.91 5.46 -21.27
CA VAL A 68 5.93 5.34 -20.18
C VAL A 68 6.18 4.06 -19.41
N VAL A 69 6.38 4.20 -18.10
CA VAL A 69 6.57 3.08 -17.17
C VAL A 69 5.40 3.04 -16.19
N HIS A 70 4.71 1.89 -16.16
CA HIS A 70 3.55 1.66 -15.30
C HIS A 70 3.99 1.20 -13.91
N TRP A 71 3.70 1.99 -12.89
CA TRP A 71 4.03 1.72 -11.50
C TRP A 71 2.80 1.40 -10.67
N SER A 72 3.01 0.66 -9.58
CA SER A 72 2.05 0.52 -8.50
C SER A 72 2.68 0.89 -7.15
N GLY A 73 1.89 1.49 -6.28
CA GLY A 73 2.34 1.90 -4.96
C GLY A 73 1.33 1.55 -3.87
N GLU A 74 1.82 1.07 -2.73
CA GLU A 74 1.05 0.85 -1.52
C GLU A 74 1.15 2.10 -0.63
N LEU A 75 0.03 2.59 -0.10
CA LEU A 75 0.00 3.69 0.86
C LEU A 75 0.11 3.14 2.28
N LEU A 76 0.95 3.78 3.14
CA LEU A 76 1.05 3.41 4.56
C LEU A 76 -0.23 3.70 5.35
N PRO A 77 -0.90 4.88 5.16
CA PRO A 77 -2.14 5.14 5.86
C PRO A 77 -3.22 4.13 5.47
N ASN A 78 -3.79 3.45 6.45
CA ASN A 78 -4.97 2.62 6.19
C ASN A 78 -6.22 3.51 6.02
N PRO A 79 -7.33 2.97 5.46
CA PRO A 79 -8.57 3.72 5.26
C PRO A 79 -9.12 4.39 6.52
N ALA A 80 -8.97 3.77 7.70
CA ALA A 80 -9.42 4.37 8.96
C ALA A 80 -8.58 5.58 9.37
N GLY A 81 -7.26 5.56 9.12
CA GLY A 81 -6.36 6.70 9.32
C GLY A 81 -6.74 7.87 8.42
N LEU A 82 -6.92 7.60 7.14
CA LEU A 82 -7.33 8.60 6.15
C LEU A 82 -8.70 9.23 6.50
N LEU A 83 -9.66 8.41 6.93
CA LEU A 83 -10.99 8.89 7.31
C LEU A 83 -10.95 9.86 8.50
N ARG A 84 -10.10 9.62 9.51
CA ARG A 84 -9.97 10.50 10.68
C ARG A 84 -9.56 11.92 10.35
N VAL A 85 -8.82 12.11 9.25
CA VAL A 85 -8.39 13.44 8.78
C VAL A 85 -9.19 13.94 7.58
N GLY A 86 -10.35 13.34 7.31
CA GLY A 86 -11.31 13.79 6.30
C GLY A 86 -11.09 13.25 4.90
N TRP A 87 -10.10 12.38 4.66
CA TRP A 87 -9.91 11.68 3.39
C TRP A 87 -10.85 10.48 3.29
N THR A 88 -12.15 10.77 3.08
CA THR A 88 -13.15 9.73 2.83
C THR A 88 -12.86 8.99 1.53
N LYS A 89 -13.44 7.80 1.35
CA LYS A 89 -13.32 7.04 0.09
C LYS A 89 -13.71 7.89 -1.13
N ALA A 90 -14.84 8.59 -1.07
CA ALA A 90 -15.33 9.40 -2.18
C ALA A 90 -14.36 10.54 -2.53
N ARG A 91 -13.84 11.26 -1.53
CA ARG A 91 -12.88 12.34 -1.72
C ARG A 91 -11.54 11.84 -2.26
N SER A 92 -11.03 10.73 -1.71
CA SER A 92 -9.77 10.15 -2.15
C SER A 92 -9.86 9.66 -3.60
N LEU A 93 -10.95 8.99 -3.98
CA LEU A 93 -11.20 8.57 -5.37
C LEU A 93 -11.34 9.77 -6.32
N LYS A 94 -11.92 10.90 -5.88
CA LYS A 94 -12.00 12.13 -6.67
C LYS A 94 -10.63 12.78 -6.84
N ALA A 95 -9.85 12.89 -5.76
CA ALA A 95 -8.52 13.50 -5.77
C ALA A 95 -7.50 12.72 -6.59
N LEU A 96 -7.64 11.39 -6.65
CA LEU A 96 -6.79 10.47 -7.41
C LEU A 96 -7.57 9.78 -8.53
N ALA A 97 -8.44 10.51 -9.21
CA ALA A 97 -9.15 9.99 -10.36
C ALA A 97 -8.16 9.67 -11.51
N PRO A 98 -8.46 8.69 -12.37
CA PRO A 98 -7.65 8.43 -13.56
C PRO A 98 -7.43 9.68 -14.40
N GLY A 99 -6.18 9.91 -14.84
CA GLY A 99 -5.76 11.11 -15.58
C GLY A 99 -5.28 12.27 -14.69
N THR A 100 -5.44 12.18 -13.35
CA THR A 100 -4.93 13.22 -12.44
C THR A 100 -3.40 13.23 -12.46
N LYS A 101 -2.81 14.40 -12.65
CA LYS A 101 -1.38 14.63 -12.54
C LYS A 101 -1.00 14.92 -11.09
N ILE A 102 0.06 14.29 -10.63
CA ILE A 102 0.55 14.37 -9.26
C ILE A 102 2.08 14.40 -9.23
N ASN A 103 2.63 14.88 -8.13
CA ASN A 103 4.01 14.60 -7.73
C ASN A 103 3.98 13.49 -6.68
N ILE A 104 4.60 12.34 -6.99
CA ILE A 104 4.61 11.18 -6.11
C ILE A 104 6.03 10.84 -5.66
N THR A 105 6.18 10.58 -4.36
CA THR A 105 7.43 10.10 -3.77
C THR A 105 7.28 8.62 -3.42
N ILE A 106 8.17 7.79 -3.96
CA ILE A 106 8.16 6.33 -3.83
C ILE A 106 9.48 5.84 -3.24
N ALA A 107 9.40 4.89 -2.33
CA ALA A 107 10.49 4.00 -1.98
C ALA A 107 10.30 2.69 -2.77
N PRO A 108 11.20 2.33 -3.71
CA PRO A 108 11.04 1.14 -4.55
C PRO A 108 11.16 -0.14 -3.74
N ALA A 109 10.59 -1.23 -4.25
CA ALA A 109 10.73 -2.54 -3.63
C ALA A 109 12.19 -3.03 -3.72
N ARG A 110 12.75 -3.57 -2.62
CA ARG A 110 14.11 -4.15 -2.60
C ARG A 110 14.26 -5.35 -3.53
N ALA A 111 13.18 -6.06 -3.78
CA ALA A 111 13.15 -7.16 -4.73
C ALA A 111 13.19 -6.71 -6.21
N GLY A 112 13.17 -5.40 -6.45
CA GLY A 112 13.08 -4.84 -7.80
C GLY A 112 11.65 -4.78 -8.35
N GLY A 113 11.55 -4.40 -9.62
CA GLY A 113 10.26 -4.23 -10.32
C GLY A 113 9.70 -2.81 -10.18
N VAL A 114 8.51 -2.62 -10.75
CA VAL A 114 7.79 -1.33 -10.82
C VAL A 114 6.76 -1.20 -9.71
N VAL A 115 7.17 -1.53 -8.49
CA VAL A 115 6.34 -1.54 -7.27
C VAL A 115 7.08 -0.74 -6.18
N GLY A 116 6.34 0.03 -5.39
CA GLY A 116 6.95 0.79 -4.30
C GLY A 116 5.99 1.13 -3.16
N LEU A 117 6.58 1.64 -2.09
CA LEU A 117 5.85 2.24 -0.98
C LEU A 117 5.67 3.73 -1.26
N VAL A 118 4.44 4.20 -1.23
CA VAL A 118 4.13 5.62 -1.38
C VAL A 118 4.48 6.33 -0.07
N LEU A 119 5.44 7.23 -0.15
CA LEU A 119 5.84 8.06 0.99
C LEU A 119 5.07 9.37 1.02
N ARG A 120 4.72 9.92 -0.16
CA ARG A 120 4.01 11.19 -0.30
C ARG A 120 3.33 11.30 -1.65
N ILE A 121 2.16 11.94 -1.66
CA ILE A 121 1.48 12.37 -2.89
C ILE A 121 1.17 13.86 -2.75
N ARG A 122 1.50 14.65 -3.76
CA ARG A 122 1.16 16.07 -3.84
C ARG A 122 0.43 16.36 -5.15
N ASN A 123 -0.46 17.36 -5.11
CA ASN A 123 -0.95 17.94 -6.34
C ASN A 123 0.14 18.81 -7.01
N LEU A 124 -0.13 19.36 -8.20
CA LEU A 124 0.86 20.18 -8.91
C LEU A 124 1.14 21.53 -8.21
N GLU A 125 0.25 22.01 -7.36
CA GLU A 125 0.41 23.17 -6.52
C GLU A 125 1.25 22.92 -5.27
N GLY A 126 1.68 21.64 -5.05
CA GLY A 126 2.54 21.24 -3.93
C GLY A 126 1.80 20.87 -2.65
N ALA A 127 0.46 20.88 -2.63
CA ALA A 127 -0.31 20.46 -1.47
C ALA A 127 -0.34 18.94 -1.33
N ASP A 128 -0.18 18.42 -0.11
CA ASP A 128 -0.30 16.99 0.18
C ASP A 128 -1.75 16.54 0.00
N ILE A 129 -1.94 15.41 -0.69
CA ILE A 129 -3.25 14.80 -0.95
C ILE A 129 -3.24 13.33 -0.52
N VAL A 130 -4.41 12.84 -0.04
CA VAL A 130 -4.60 11.48 0.47
C VAL A 130 -3.51 11.12 1.49
N SER A 131 -3.29 12.03 2.44
CA SER A 131 -2.31 11.91 3.53
C SER A 131 -3.04 11.85 4.87
N ASP A 132 -2.55 11.04 5.82
CA ASP A 132 -3.04 11.04 7.21
C ASP A 132 -2.31 12.05 8.09
N SER A 133 -1.25 12.68 7.57
CA SER A 133 -0.46 13.69 8.27
C SER A 133 -1.04 15.11 8.12
N VAL A 134 -1.86 15.34 7.09
CA VAL A 134 -2.45 16.64 6.78
C VAL A 134 -3.96 16.49 6.62
N PRO A 135 -4.78 17.22 7.42
CA PRO A 135 -6.23 17.22 7.27
C PRO A 135 -6.66 17.65 5.86
N TYR A 136 -7.80 17.14 5.42
CA TYR A 136 -8.37 17.56 4.14
C TYR A 136 -8.69 19.08 4.18
N PRO A 137 -8.25 19.86 3.18
CA PRO A 137 -8.34 21.33 3.23
C PRO A 137 -9.77 21.90 3.36
N GLU A 138 -10.78 21.14 2.95
CA GLU A 138 -12.20 21.54 2.99
C GLU A 138 -12.86 21.32 4.36
N ALA A 139 -12.10 20.84 5.35
CA ALA A 139 -12.58 20.67 6.72
C ALA A 139 -12.51 21.96 7.55
N ALA A 140 -12.43 23.13 6.90
CA ALA A 140 -12.63 24.40 7.59
C ALA A 140 -14.04 24.39 8.23
N PRO A 141 -14.16 24.76 9.53
CA PRO A 141 -15.45 24.81 10.20
C PRO A 141 -16.41 25.73 9.42
N ALA A 142 -17.67 25.30 9.30
CA ALA A 142 -18.71 26.17 8.78
C ALA A 142 -18.69 27.48 9.57
N PRO A 143 -18.86 28.66 8.91
CA PRO A 143 -18.94 29.91 9.63
C PRO A 143 -20.07 29.84 10.67
N PRO A 144 -19.90 30.42 11.84
CA PRO A 144 -20.92 30.42 12.88
C PRO A 144 -22.20 31.04 12.34
N PRO A 145 -23.38 30.59 12.82
CA PRO A 145 -24.66 31.07 12.38
C PRO A 145 -24.88 32.55 12.65
#